data_21f691d4fc1b3de959a116ffae20b0d5
#
_entry.id   21f691d4fc1b3de959a116ffae20b0d5
#
_cell.length_a   1.000
_cell.length_b   1.000
_cell.length_c   1.000
_cell.angle_alpha   90.00
_cell.angle_beta   90.00
_cell.angle_gamma   90.00
#
_symmetry.space_group_name_H-M   'P 1'
#
loop_
_entity.id
_entity.type
_entity.pdbx_description
1 polymer ?
#
loop_
_entity_poly.entity_id
_entity_poly.type
_entity_poly.pdbx_seq_one_letter_code
_entity_poly.pdbx_strand_id
1 'polypeptide(L)'
;MANLDESYDIIVIGGGPNGLCATAYLARAGAKVLMLERHHEGGGGLVTEEWSGFRFNTHAKLMLMMDVMPPYHDLELQSFGCRYLQPDVAATVLTRDGKALTFYSDIQKTAKSIARFNKNDAERYVEVMADWYTITNEALIPATYAPPIPMLDLTVNYQRSDVGQVLNEMAEETFLETLDHCGFESDLLQGALLHLGTMYGMDPEGGLGFLLPLFVTRLLHASIIRSGSHQLAASMSRFANQSGASLERAAEVTKILIDGTKAVGVRLATGEEIRAKKIVTTTDPKKTFLDLVGVDVCNQVSSTLVNQTQAWEWESTSLCNVHYALSERPEYHAKAFDPDADRALIQIMGVESVDDVTAQIAGAKEGRFGPSGTGMTLTDFDPMQAPVDVEPGAAVACWEGIAPFENVDGDWDALESGYAKSILERWTEYAPNLEHATVIRHYVNHPKHIAAKIPQMVRGSIKHGAYLPTQMLANRPNADCSSHRTPIENLYVAGASVWPGGMVLLGGGYNCAGIVAEDMGLDKWWTEPEYITEARKKGLVG
;
A
#
# COMPACT_ATOMS: atom_id res chain seq x y z
N MET A 1 -29.74 7.90 4.90
CA MET A 1 -29.47 7.26 6.22
C MET A 1 -30.00 5.85 6.13
N ALA A 2 -29.15 4.86 6.50
CA ALA A 2 -29.59 3.48 6.60
C ALA A 2 -30.69 3.36 7.66
N ASN A 3 -31.62 2.44 7.44
CA ASN A 3 -32.58 2.09 8.47
C ASN A 3 -31.90 1.10 9.43
N LEU A 4 -31.40 1.58 10.56
CA LEU A 4 -30.67 0.76 11.53
C LEU A 4 -31.56 -0.25 12.26
N ASP A 5 -32.88 -0.12 12.18
CA ASP A 5 -33.85 -1.09 12.72
C ASP A 5 -34.05 -2.33 11.80
N GLU A 6 -33.45 -2.33 10.63
CA GLU A 6 -33.53 -3.44 9.68
C GLU A 6 -32.39 -4.44 9.87
N SER A 7 -32.66 -5.71 9.54
CA SER A 7 -31.62 -6.72 9.41
C SER A 7 -30.97 -6.66 8.03
N TYR A 8 -29.66 -6.89 8.00
CA TYR A 8 -28.85 -6.93 6.79
C TYR A 8 -28.40 -8.36 6.48
N ASP A 9 -28.08 -8.61 5.22
CA ASP A 9 -27.38 -9.86 4.88
C ASP A 9 -25.94 -9.81 5.34
N ILE A 10 -25.28 -8.65 5.12
CA ILE A 10 -23.87 -8.45 5.44
C ILE A 10 -23.68 -7.08 6.09
N ILE A 11 -22.91 -7.05 7.18
CA ILE A 11 -22.31 -5.80 7.70
C ILE A 11 -20.81 -5.82 7.41
N VAL A 12 -20.31 -4.73 6.83
CA VAL A 12 -18.88 -4.50 6.61
C VAL A 12 -18.38 -3.44 7.59
N ILE A 13 -17.44 -3.80 8.46
CA ILE A 13 -16.82 -2.91 9.45
C ILE A 13 -15.56 -2.28 8.85
N GLY A 14 -15.60 -0.97 8.66
CA GLY A 14 -14.53 -0.15 8.09
C GLY A 14 -14.74 0.17 6.62
N GLY A 15 -14.74 1.48 6.31
CA GLY A 15 -14.90 2.05 4.97
C GLY A 15 -13.57 2.38 4.28
N GLY A 16 -12.48 1.70 4.63
CA GLY A 16 -11.21 1.78 3.91
C GLY A 16 -11.28 1.09 2.54
N PRO A 17 -10.17 1.08 1.75
CA PRO A 17 -10.16 0.55 0.38
C PRO A 17 -10.72 -0.88 0.27
N ASN A 18 -10.29 -1.78 1.15
CA ASN A 18 -10.74 -3.17 1.15
C ASN A 18 -12.23 -3.32 1.55
N GLY A 19 -12.69 -2.53 2.51
CA GLY A 19 -14.10 -2.55 2.94
C GLY A 19 -15.03 -2.02 1.85
N LEU A 20 -14.65 -0.92 1.19
CA LEU A 20 -15.39 -0.39 0.04
C LEU A 20 -15.41 -1.38 -1.13
N CYS A 21 -14.27 -2.04 -1.42
CA CYS A 21 -14.17 -3.09 -2.42
C CYS A 21 -15.15 -4.24 -2.12
N ALA A 22 -15.06 -4.85 -0.93
CA ALA A 22 -15.94 -5.95 -0.54
C ALA A 22 -17.43 -5.54 -0.56
N THR A 23 -17.75 -4.34 -0.06
CA THR A 23 -19.12 -3.78 -0.10
C THR A 23 -19.65 -3.68 -1.52
N ALA A 24 -18.84 -3.14 -2.45
CA ALA A 24 -19.23 -2.95 -3.84
C ALA A 24 -19.54 -4.28 -4.54
N TYR A 25 -18.64 -5.27 -4.39
CA TYR A 25 -18.84 -6.59 -4.99
C TYR A 25 -20.05 -7.32 -4.46
N LEU A 26 -20.22 -7.36 -3.12
CA LEU A 26 -21.29 -8.10 -2.45
C LEU A 26 -22.65 -7.44 -2.69
N ALA A 27 -22.74 -6.11 -2.68
CA ALA A 27 -23.98 -5.41 -3.00
C ALA A 27 -24.40 -5.66 -4.46
N ARG A 28 -23.48 -5.62 -5.40
CA ARG A 28 -23.76 -5.91 -6.82
C ARG A 28 -24.17 -7.37 -7.04
N ALA A 29 -23.69 -8.29 -6.19
CA ALA A 29 -24.12 -9.70 -6.17
C ALA A 29 -25.53 -9.90 -5.56
N GLY A 30 -26.21 -8.82 -5.15
CA GLY A 30 -27.59 -8.84 -4.67
C GLY A 30 -27.75 -8.95 -3.16
N ALA A 31 -26.68 -8.92 -2.38
CA ALA A 31 -26.78 -8.91 -0.92
C ALA A 31 -27.21 -7.52 -0.40
N LYS A 32 -28.03 -7.49 0.66
CA LYS A 32 -28.33 -6.27 1.39
C LYS A 32 -27.16 -5.94 2.32
N VAL A 33 -26.27 -5.04 1.88
CA VAL A 33 -25.02 -4.71 2.57
C VAL A 33 -25.10 -3.37 3.29
N LEU A 34 -24.65 -3.35 4.55
CA LEU A 34 -24.42 -2.14 5.34
C LEU A 34 -22.92 -2.02 5.61
N MET A 35 -22.29 -0.95 5.16
CA MET A 35 -20.92 -0.58 5.55
C MET A 35 -20.96 0.47 6.67
N LEU A 36 -20.16 0.25 7.71
CA LEU A 36 -20.04 1.11 8.88
C LEU A 36 -18.62 1.68 8.97
N GLU A 37 -18.50 2.99 8.91
CA GLU A 37 -17.24 3.71 9.01
C GLU A 37 -17.26 4.67 10.19
N ARG A 38 -16.20 4.65 11.03
CA ARG A 38 -16.09 5.50 12.24
C ARG A 38 -15.87 6.97 11.92
N HIS A 39 -15.19 7.28 10.82
CA HIS A 39 -14.95 8.65 10.39
C HIS A 39 -16.16 9.22 9.62
N HIS A 40 -16.18 10.55 9.52
CA HIS A 40 -17.19 11.27 8.71
C HIS A 40 -16.98 11.09 7.22
N GLU A 41 -15.85 10.52 6.80
CA GLU A 41 -15.51 10.24 5.41
C GLU A 41 -14.92 8.83 5.29
N GLY A 42 -15.35 8.08 4.28
CA GLY A 42 -14.76 6.79 3.94
C GLY A 42 -13.51 6.95 3.09
N GLY A 43 -12.68 5.90 3.05
CA GLY A 43 -11.46 5.87 2.22
C GLY A 43 -10.24 5.34 2.96
N GLY A 44 -10.23 5.36 4.30
CA GLY A 44 -9.09 4.92 5.08
C GLY A 44 -7.82 5.67 4.67
N GLY A 45 -6.80 4.98 4.14
CA GLY A 45 -5.56 5.60 3.64
C GLY A 45 -5.68 6.33 2.29
N LEU A 46 -6.84 6.30 1.64
CA LEU A 46 -7.13 7.09 0.43
C LEU A 46 -7.63 8.48 0.81
N VAL A 47 -6.71 9.35 1.22
CA VAL A 47 -7.01 10.68 1.74
C VAL A 47 -6.42 11.75 0.84
N THR A 48 -7.27 12.70 0.42
CA THR A 48 -6.84 13.93 -0.24
C THR A 48 -7.41 15.10 0.56
N GLU A 49 -6.55 15.86 1.20
CA GLU A 49 -6.93 17.04 1.98
C GLU A 49 -6.70 18.32 1.17
N GLU A 50 -7.61 19.26 1.29
CA GLU A 50 -7.53 20.54 0.59
C GLU A 50 -7.33 21.68 1.59
N TRP A 51 -6.26 22.44 1.40
CA TRP A 51 -5.98 23.65 2.17
C TRP A 51 -5.66 24.81 1.23
N SER A 52 -6.44 25.87 1.31
CA SER A 52 -6.28 27.07 0.46
C SER A 52 -6.23 26.76 -1.03
N GLY A 53 -7.00 25.75 -1.49
CA GLY A 53 -7.05 25.30 -2.86
C GLY A 53 -5.95 24.31 -3.28
N PHE A 54 -4.94 24.07 -2.44
CA PHE A 54 -3.92 23.04 -2.66
C PHE A 54 -4.42 21.69 -2.14
N ARG A 55 -4.22 20.63 -2.93
CA ARG A 55 -4.63 19.26 -2.60
C ARG A 55 -3.43 18.39 -2.28
N PHE A 56 -3.45 17.78 -1.12
CA PHE A 56 -2.39 16.94 -0.60
C PHE A 56 -2.87 15.51 -0.39
N ASN A 57 -2.21 14.56 -1.00
CA ASN A 57 -2.44 13.13 -0.75
C ASN A 57 -1.62 12.73 0.48
N THR A 58 -2.19 12.95 1.67
CA THR A 58 -1.45 12.86 2.94
C THR A 58 -1.06 11.43 3.32
N HIS A 59 -1.65 10.40 2.70
CA HIS A 59 -1.32 8.99 2.93
C HIS A 59 -0.96 8.32 1.59
N ALA A 60 -1.85 7.53 1.01
CA ALA A 60 -1.58 6.87 -0.26
C ALA A 60 -1.47 7.89 -1.42
N LYS A 61 -0.33 7.91 -2.08
CA LYS A 61 -0.04 8.79 -3.23
C LYS A 61 0.14 7.98 -4.51
N LEU A 62 0.95 6.95 -4.44
CA LEU A 62 1.28 6.07 -5.55
C LEU A 62 0.43 4.81 -5.48
N MET A 63 -0.12 4.42 -6.62
CA MET A 63 -0.91 3.20 -6.79
C MET A 63 -0.12 2.20 -7.63
N LEU A 64 0.18 1.03 -7.06
CA LEU A 64 1.08 0.05 -7.67
C LEU A 64 0.39 -0.86 -8.69
N MET A 65 -0.94 -1.03 -8.62
CA MET A 65 -1.64 -2.09 -9.34
C MET A 65 -2.79 -1.60 -10.23
N MET A 66 -2.91 -0.28 -10.50
CA MET A 66 -4.09 0.27 -11.20
C MET A 66 -4.32 -0.35 -12.58
N ASP A 67 -3.26 -0.68 -13.29
CA ASP A 67 -3.26 -1.26 -14.63
C ASP A 67 -3.68 -2.75 -14.66
N VAL A 68 -3.51 -3.46 -13.54
CA VAL A 68 -3.75 -4.92 -13.43
C VAL A 68 -4.78 -5.30 -12.37
N MET A 69 -5.32 -4.32 -11.65
CA MET A 69 -6.22 -4.51 -10.51
C MET A 69 -7.64 -4.89 -10.97
N PRO A 70 -8.15 -6.12 -10.70
CA PRO A 70 -9.50 -6.51 -11.11
C PRO A 70 -10.59 -5.55 -10.63
N PRO A 71 -10.60 -5.06 -9.36
CA PRO A 71 -11.63 -4.13 -8.90
C PRO A 71 -11.71 -2.82 -9.68
N TYR A 72 -10.62 -2.34 -10.27
CA TYR A 72 -10.66 -1.12 -11.08
C TYR A 72 -11.51 -1.32 -12.34
N HIS A 73 -11.38 -2.48 -12.97
CA HIS A 73 -12.06 -2.83 -14.21
C HIS A 73 -13.49 -3.33 -13.95
N ASP A 74 -13.66 -4.28 -13.03
CA ASP A 74 -14.95 -4.89 -12.71
C ASP A 74 -15.96 -3.86 -12.20
N LEU A 75 -15.52 -2.94 -11.33
CA LEU A 75 -16.36 -1.87 -10.79
C LEU A 75 -16.46 -0.66 -11.74
N GLU A 76 -15.91 -0.73 -12.95
CA GLU A 76 -15.92 0.36 -13.94
C GLU A 76 -15.53 1.73 -13.34
N LEU A 77 -14.52 1.75 -12.44
CA LEU A 77 -14.23 2.91 -11.60
C LEU A 77 -13.90 4.17 -12.38
N GLN A 78 -13.42 4.03 -13.62
CA GLN A 78 -13.25 5.16 -14.55
C GLN A 78 -14.56 5.86 -14.85
N SER A 79 -15.65 5.12 -15.05
CA SER A 79 -16.99 5.66 -15.32
C SER A 79 -17.57 6.35 -14.08
N PHE A 80 -17.12 5.97 -12.89
CA PHE A 80 -17.45 6.59 -11.62
C PHE A 80 -16.50 7.73 -11.20
N GLY A 81 -15.58 8.15 -12.10
CA GLY A 81 -14.73 9.33 -11.91
C GLY A 81 -13.31 9.06 -11.41
N CYS A 82 -12.92 7.80 -11.20
CA CYS A 82 -11.53 7.46 -10.87
C CYS A 82 -10.71 7.31 -12.15
N ARG A 83 -9.84 8.27 -12.42
CA ARG A 83 -8.87 8.21 -13.53
C ARG A 83 -7.47 8.25 -12.96
N TYR A 84 -6.57 7.47 -13.52
CA TYR A 84 -5.17 7.47 -13.12
C TYR A 84 -4.26 7.90 -14.28
N LEU A 85 -3.07 8.34 -13.92
CA LEU A 85 -1.98 8.68 -14.82
C LEU A 85 -0.81 7.78 -14.46
N GLN A 86 -0.17 7.22 -15.47
CA GLN A 86 1.02 6.37 -15.34
C GLN A 86 2.13 7.00 -16.17
N PRO A 87 3.06 7.74 -15.55
CA PRO A 87 4.18 8.36 -16.24
C PRO A 87 5.14 7.32 -16.82
N ASP A 88 5.72 7.62 -17.99
CA ASP A 88 6.73 6.77 -18.63
C ASP A 88 8.11 6.89 -17.96
N VAL A 89 8.41 8.03 -17.32
CA VAL A 89 9.60 8.25 -16.48
C VAL A 89 9.19 7.96 -15.05
N ALA A 90 9.51 6.76 -14.57
CA ALA A 90 9.03 6.28 -13.28
C ALA A 90 9.82 6.83 -12.10
N ALA A 91 11.14 6.73 -12.14
CA ALA A 91 12.01 7.19 -11.07
C ALA A 91 13.34 7.73 -11.60
N THR A 92 13.98 8.57 -10.82
CA THR A 92 15.35 8.99 -11.07
C THR A 92 16.13 9.06 -9.75
N VAL A 93 17.33 8.54 -9.73
CA VAL A 93 18.28 8.80 -8.64
C VAL A 93 19.09 10.03 -9.01
N LEU A 94 19.03 11.03 -8.15
CA LEU A 94 19.79 12.26 -8.28
C LEU A 94 21.07 12.16 -7.44
N THR A 95 22.24 12.26 -8.09
CA THR A 95 23.51 12.22 -7.39
C THR A 95 23.98 13.63 -7.00
N ARG A 96 24.79 13.73 -5.95
CA ARG A 96 25.33 15.02 -5.49
C ARG A 96 26.23 15.70 -6.50
N ASP A 97 26.88 14.92 -7.39
CA ASP A 97 27.73 15.46 -8.47
C ASP A 97 26.94 15.92 -9.72
N GLY A 98 25.61 15.94 -9.62
CA GLY A 98 24.74 16.48 -10.68
C GLY A 98 24.43 15.52 -11.81
N LYS A 99 24.59 14.21 -11.61
CA LYS A 99 24.14 13.19 -12.56
C LYS A 99 22.77 12.64 -12.18
N ALA A 100 22.18 11.89 -13.09
CA ALA A 100 20.91 11.21 -12.87
C ALA A 100 20.95 9.81 -13.47
N LEU A 101 20.50 8.82 -12.68
CA LEU A 101 20.19 7.47 -13.13
C LEU A 101 18.67 7.35 -13.24
N THR A 102 18.15 7.35 -14.46
CA THR A 102 16.72 7.43 -14.75
C THR A 102 16.16 6.06 -15.11
N PHE A 103 15.06 5.71 -14.46
CA PHE A 103 14.28 4.50 -14.67
C PHE A 103 12.98 4.83 -15.40
N TYR A 104 12.69 4.06 -16.42
CA TYR A 104 11.49 4.14 -17.24
C TYR A 104 10.66 2.87 -17.05
N SER A 105 9.38 2.93 -17.40
CA SER A 105 8.57 1.71 -17.58
C SER A 105 9.10 0.82 -18.71
N ASP A 106 9.86 1.39 -19.64
CA ASP A 106 10.58 0.70 -20.72
C ASP A 106 11.97 0.24 -20.25
N ILE A 107 12.20 -1.08 -20.23
CA ILE A 107 13.48 -1.70 -19.81
C ILE A 107 14.66 -1.19 -20.65
N GLN A 108 14.48 -1.06 -21.98
CA GLN A 108 15.56 -0.67 -22.89
C GLN A 108 15.95 0.81 -22.72
N LYS A 109 14.99 1.67 -22.40
CA LYS A 109 15.29 3.07 -22.05
C LYS A 109 16.07 3.14 -20.74
N THR A 110 15.68 2.36 -19.73
CA THR A 110 16.42 2.27 -18.47
C THR A 110 17.83 1.75 -18.66
N ALA A 111 18.00 0.67 -19.44
CA ALA A 111 19.33 0.15 -19.77
C ALA A 111 20.24 1.19 -20.42
N LYS A 112 19.71 2.05 -21.32
CA LYS A 112 20.48 3.18 -21.89
C LYS A 112 20.89 4.20 -20.84
N SER A 113 20.06 4.46 -19.84
CA SER A 113 20.43 5.33 -18.72
C SER A 113 21.54 4.70 -17.87
N ILE A 114 21.43 3.42 -17.53
CA ILE A 114 22.44 2.66 -16.79
C ILE A 114 23.77 2.62 -17.54
N ALA A 115 23.76 2.43 -18.86
CA ALA A 115 24.96 2.35 -19.70
C ALA A 115 25.84 3.61 -19.64
N ARG A 116 25.32 4.75 -19.18
CA ARG A 116 26.06 6.00 -18.95
C ARG A 116 26.95 5.91 -17.71
N PHE A 117 26.68 4.94 -16.83
CA PHE A 117 27.44 4.67 -15.61
C PHE A 117 28.24 3.36 -15.73
N ASN A 118 27.57 2.27 -16.14
CA ASN A 118 28.17 0.94 -16.32
C ASN A 118 27.48 0.20 -17.47
N LYS A 119 28.29 -0.22 -18.48
CA LYS A 119 27.74 -0.94 -19.65
C LYS A 119 27.40 -2.39 -19.34
N ASN A 120 28.18 -3.06 -18.49
CA ASN A 120 27.91 -4.45 -18.11
C ASN A 120 26.58 -4.53 -17.34
N ASP A 121 26.39 -3.59 -16.42
CA ASP A 121 25.14 -3.50 -15.66
C ASP A 121 23.93 -3.21 -16.55
N ALA A 122 24.10 -2.44 -17.61
CA ALA A 122 23.02 -2.16 -18.56
C ALA A 122 22.55 -3.42 -19.29
N GLU A 123 23.47 -4.29 -19.70
CA GLU A 123 23.16 -5.58 -20.32
C GLU A 123 22.52 -6.52 -19.29
N ARG A 124 23.13 -6.62 -18.11
CA ARG A 124 22.64 -7.46 -17.02
C ARG A 124 21.24 -7.02 -16.53
N TYR A 125 20.98 -5.71 -16.47
CA TYR A 125 19.67 -5.18 -16.09
C TYR A 125 18.54 -5.68 -17.00
N VAL A 126 18.78 -5.78 -18.30
CA VAL A 126 17.77 -6.28 -19.24
C VAL A 126 17.39 -7.73 -18.92
N GLU A 127 18.38 -8.57 -18.60
CA GLU A 127 18.16 -9.98 -18.25
C GLU A 127 17.39 -10.07 -16.91
N VAL A 128 17.90 -9.45 -15.86
CA VAL A 128 17.29 -9.45 -14.52
C VAL A 128 15.85 -8.93 -14.55
N MET A 129 15.60 -7.84 -15.26
CA MET A 129 14.25 -7.30 -15.34
C MET A 129 13.30 -8.19 -16.15
N ALA A 130 13.78 -8.90 -17.17
CA ALA A 130 12.95 -9.87 -17.89
C ALA A 130 12.49 -11.00 -16.96
N ASP A 131 13.40 -11.52 -16.12
CA ASP A 131 13.08 -12.54 -15.12
C ASP A 131 12.13 -11.99 -14.04
N TRP A 132 12.39 -10.80 -13.52
CA TRP A 132 11.56 -10.16 -12.50
C TRP A 132 10.14 -9.86 -12.99
N TYR A 133 9.98 -9.39 -14.24
CA TYR A 133 8.67 -9.23 -14.85
C TYR A 133 7.95 -10.55 -15.06
N THR A 134 8.67 -11.61 -15.42
CA THR A 134 8.10 -12.96 -15.56
C THR A 134 7.54 -13.44 -14.22
N ILE A 135 8.34 -13.39 -13.14
CA ILE A 135 7.93 -13.78 -11.79
C ILE A 135 6.74 -12.93 -11.33
N THR A 136 6.82 -11.60 -11.53
CA THR A 136 5.78 -10.67 -11.10
C THR A 136 4.46 -10.92 -11.83
N ASN A 137 4.49 -11.07 -13.15
CA ASN A 137 3.28 -11.20 -13.95
C ASN A 137 2.66 -12.59 -13.87
N GLU A 138 3.48 -13.65 -13.80
CA GLU A 138 2.98 -15.02 -13.79
C GLU A 138 2.55 -15.52 -12.41
N ALA A 139 3.14 -14.97 -11.33
CA ALA A 139 2.88 -15.45 -9.98
C ALA A 139 2.44 -14.37 -8.98
N LEU A 140 3.20 -13.28 -8.82
CA LEU A 140 2.98 -12.36 -7.70
C LEU A 140 1.74 -11.47 -7.87
N ILE A 141 1.47 -10.97 -9.08
CA ILE A 141 0.22 -10.25 -9.38
C ILE A 141 -0.98 -11.19 -9.25
N PRO A 142 -1.01 -12.39 -9.87
CA PRO A 142 -2.08 -13.37 -9.65
C PRO A 142 -2.30 -13.71 -8.18
N ALA A 143 -1.23 -13.93 -7.40
CA ALA A 143 -1.32 -14.24 -5.98
C ALA A 143 -1.98 -13.11 -5.16
N THR A 144 -1.84 -11.86 -5.60
CA THR A 144 -2.49 -10.70 -4.95
C THR A 144 -4.02 -10.82 -4.98
N TYR A 145 -4.59 -11.42 -6.03
CA TYR A 145 -6.03 -11.52 -6.26
C TYR A 145 -6.57 -12.95 -6.20
N ALA A 146 -5.81 -13.84 -5.55
CA ALA A 146 -6.24 -15.18 -5.20
C ALA A 146 -6.04 -15.41 -3.69
N PRO A 147 -6.97 -16.13 -3.01
CA PRO A 147 -6.75 -16.53 -1.62
C PRO A 147 -5.49 -17.39 -1.48
N PRO A 148 -4.69 -17.20 -0.43
CA PRO A 148 -3.50 -18.02 -0.23
C PRO A 148 -3.86 -19.45 0.08
N ILE A 149 -3.03 -20.38 -0.37
CA ILE A 149 -3.11 -21.80 -0.02
C ILE A 149 -2.09 -22.13 1.09
N PRO A 150 -2.29 -23.24 1.83
CA PRO A 150 -1.35 -23.66 2.87
C PRO A 150 0.09 -23.68 2.38
N MET A 151 1.04 -23.23 3.21
CA MET A 151 2.44 -23.07 2.83
C MET A 151 3.08 -24.34 2.27
N LEU A 152 2.76 -25.51 2.87
CA LEU A 152 3.28 -26.79 2.37
C LEU A 152 2.80 -27.10 0.96
N ASP A 153 1.53 -26.86 0.68
CA ASP A 153 0.95 -27.11 -0.65
C ASP A 153 1.53 -26.12 -1.68
N LEU A 154 1.74 -24.88 -1.28
CA LEU A 154 2.37 -23.87 -2.13
C LEU A 154 3.81 -24.27 -2.51
N THR A 155 4.63 -24.66 -1.51
CA THR A 155 6.01 -25.11 -1.72
C THR A 155 6.07 -26.31 -2.68
N VAL A 156 5.18 -27.30 -2.49
CA VAL A 156 5.11 -28.49 -3.37
C VAL A 156 4.66 -28.12 -4.77
N ASN A 157 3.71 -27.19 -4.90
CA ASN A 157 3.22 -26.75 -6.20
C ASN A 157 4.30 -25.95 -6.96
N TYR A 158 5.05 -25.11 -6.26
CA TYR A 158 6.13 -24.31 -6.85
C TYR A 158 7.24 -25.17 -7.48
N GLN A 159 7.48 -26.39 -6.99
CA GLN A 159 8.44 -27.31 -7.59
C GLN A 159 8.04 -27.80 -9.00
N ARG A 160 6.82 -27.53 -9.46
CA ARG A 160 6.29 -28.00 -10.75
C ARG A 160 6.57 -27.05 -11.91
N SER A 161 7.12 -25.87 -11.67
CA SER A 161 7.43 -24.88 -12.69
C SER A 161 8.72 -24.12 -12.38
N ASP A 162 9.41 -23.64 -13.41
CA ASP A 162 10.66 -22.88 -13.24
C ASP A 162 10.44 -21.61 -12.41
N VAL A 163 9.34 -20.88 -12.68
CA VAL A 163 8.96 -19.69 -11.89
C VAL A 163 8.72 -20.05 -10.42
N GLY A 164 8.05 -21.17 -10.16
CA GLY A 164 7.80 -21.63 -8.79
C GLY A 164 9.09 -22.00 -8.06
N GLN A 165 10.04 -22.67 -8.73
CA GLN A 165 11.33 -23.04 -8.14
C GLN A 165 12.11 -21.79 -7.72
N VAL A 166 12.19 -20.78 -8.59
CA VAL A 166 12.81 -19.49 -8.28
C VAL A 166 12.12 -18.81 -7.08
N LEU A 167 10.79 -18.83 -7.02
CA LEU A 167 10.05 -18.28 -5.88
C LEU A 167 10.32 -19.01 -4.56
N ASN A 168 10.50 -20.34 -4.59
CA ASN A 168 10.89 -21.09 -3.39
C ASN A 168 12.28 -20.70 -2.90
N GLU A 169 13.24 -20.50 -3.80
CA GLU A 169 14.59 -20.02 -3.45
C GLU A 169 14.52 -18.62 -2.86
N MET A 170 13.89 -17.68 -3.54
CA MET A 170 13.74 -16.30 -3.09
C MET A 170 12.92 -16.14 -1.80
N ALA A 171 12.08 -17.11 -1.44
CA ALA A 171 11.29 -17.06 -0.21
C ALA A 171 12.17 -17.18 1.05
N GLU A 172 13.33 -17.83 0.93
CA GLU A 172 14.32 -17.99 2.02
C GLU A 172 15.34 -16.84 2.04
N GLU A 173 15.43 -16.06 0.95
CA GLU A 173 16.37 -14.95 0.81
C GLU A 173 15.87 -13.66 1.47
N THR A 174 16.83 -12.81 1.80
CA THR A 174 16.62 -11.39 2.11
C THR A 174 16.61 -10.56 0.81
N PHE A 175 16.20 -9.29 0.88
CA PHE A 175 16.31 -8.39 -0.29
C PHE A 175 17.77 -8.18 -0.70
N LEU A 176 18.69 -8.15 0.28
CA LEU A 176 20.12 -8.00 0.02
C LEU A 176 20.68 -9.22 -0.74
N GLU A 177 20.34 -10.44 -0.32
CA GLU A 177 20.77 -11.66 -1.01
C GLU A 177 20.17 -11.76 -2.42
N THR A 178 18.87 -11.46 -2.57
CA THR A 178 18.22 -11.41 -3.90
C THR A 178 18.89 -10.38 -4.82
N LEU A 179 19.27 -9.22 -4.28
CA LEU A 179 19.97 -8.18 -5.05
C LEU A 179 21.40 -8.59 -5.42
N ASP A 180 22.13 -9.22 -4.50
CA ASP A 180 23.49 -9.74 -4.75
C ASP A 180 23.50 -10.79 -5.86
N HIS A 181 22.53 -11.69 -5.89
CA HIS A 181 22.34 -12.68 -6.96
C HIS A 181 22.07 -12.06 -8.33
N CYS A 182 21.66 -10.80 -8.40
CA CYS A 182 21.54 -10.09 -9.67
C CYS A 182 22.90 -9.82 -10.33
N GLY A 183 24.00 -9.77 -9.56
CA GLY A 183 25.36 -9.63 -10.07
C GLY A 183 25.67 -8.27 -10.68
N PHE A 184 25.05 -7.18 -10.20
CA PHE A 184 25.38 -5.81 -10.60
C PHE A 184 26.70 -5.35 -10.00
N GLU A 185 27.46 -4.55 -10.74
CA GLU A 185 28.75 -4.00 -10.33
C GLU A 185 28.63 -2.60 -9.70
N SER A 186 27.59 -1.85 -10.09
CA SER A 186 27.40 -0.45 -9.68
C SER A 186 26.66 -0.33 -8.37
N ASP A 187 27.28 0.22 -7.33
CA ASP A 187 26.66 0.55 -6.05
C ASP A 187 25.44 1.47 -6.23
N LEU A 188 25.53 2.43 -7.16
CA LEU A 188 24.43 3.35 -7.46
C LEU A 188 23.18 2.59 -7.97
N LEU A 189 23.35 1.62 -8.88
CA LEU A 189 22.24 0.83 -9.40
C LEU A 189 21.66 -0.07 -8.31
N GLN A 190 22.52 -0.76 -7.55
CA GLN A 190 22.10 -1.62 -6.45
C GLN A 190 21.37 -0.82 -5.37
N GLY A 191 21.90 0.32 -4.94
CA GLY A 191 21.26 1.22 -3.98
C GLY A 191 19.90 1.72 -4.48
N ALA A 192 19.79 2.08 -5.75
CA ALA A 192 18.55 2.51 -6.37
C ALA A 192 17.46 1.41 -6.33
N LEU A 193 17.81 0.19 -6.75
CA LEU A 193 16.88 -0.94 -6.75
C LEU A 193 16.47 -1.34 -5.33
N LEU A 194 17.41 -1.34 -4.39
CA LEU A 194 17.11 -1.60 -2.97
C LEU A 194 16.20 -0.52 -2.39
N HIS A 195 16.45 0.76 -2.70
CA HIS A 195 15.58 1.85 -2.25
C HIS A 195 14.15 1.68 -2.77
N LEU A 196 13.97 1.39 -4.07
CA LEU A 196 12.66 1.10 -4.64
C LEU A 196 11.98 -0.08 -3.94
N GLY A 197 12.72 -1.14 -3.61
CA GLY A 197 12.20 -2.29 -2.86
C GLY A 197 11.79 -1.96 -1.43
N THR A 198 12.49 -1.02 -0.78
CA THR A 198 12.36 -0.78 0.67
C THR A 198 11.67 0.53 1.05
N MET A 199 11.37 1.43 0.10
CA MET A 199 10.85 2.77 0.37
C MET A 199 9.52 2.80 1.16
N TYR A 200 8.80 1.69 1.21
CA TYR A 200 7.60 1.53 2.03
C TYR A 200 7.86 0.82 3.38
N GLY A 201 9.08 0.91 3.89
CA GLY A 201 9.44 0.36 5.19
C GLY A 201 9.59 -1.16 5.18
N MET A 202 10.04 -1.74 4.06
CA MET A 202 10.49 -3.14 4.04
C MET A 202 11.86 -3.25 4.69
N ASP A 203 12.04 -4.32 5.47
CA ASP A 203 13.35 -4.63 6.04
C ASP A 203 14.20 -5.36 5.01
N PRO A 204 15.35 -4.82 4.58
CA PRO A 204 16.18 -5.49 3.58
C PRO A 204 16.81 -6.79 4.06
N GLU A 205 16.86 -7.01 5.39
CA GLU A 205 17.37 -8.22 6.04
C GLU A 205 16.24 -9.14 6.55
N GLY A 206 14.97 -8.77 6.34
CA GLY A 206 13.81 -9.41 6.96
C GLY A 206 13.31 -10.67 6.26
N GLY A 207 13.97 -11.17 5.21
CA GLY A 207 13.49 -12.25 4.36
C GLY A 207 12.50 -11.79 3.31
N LEU A 208 11.75 -12.73 2.71
CA LEU A 208 10.76 -12.47 1.67
C LEU A 208 11.37 -11.84 0.39
N GLY A 209 12.54 -12.30 -0.04
CA GLY A 209 13.27 -11.78 -1.20
C GLY A 209 12.42 -11.66 -2.46
N PHE A 210 11.45 -12.54 -2.66
CA PHE A 210 10.51 -12.49 -3.78
C PHE A 210 9.67 -11.20 -3.87
N LEU A 211 9.57 -10.42 -2.79
CA LEU A 211 8.87 -9.13 -2.82
C LEU A 211 9.73 -8.03 -3.46
N LEU A 212 11.05 -8.16 -3.53
CA LEU A 212 11.91 -7.18 -4.19
C LEU A 212 11.55 -7.00 -5.68
N PRO A 213 11.47 -8.06 -6.51
CA PRO A 213 10.97 -7.96 -7.88
C PRO A 213 9.59 -7.32 -7.97
N LEU A 214 8.66 -7.71 -7.09
CA LEU A 214 7.31 -7.15 -7.09
C LEU A 214 7.32 -5.64 -6.87
N PHE A 215 8.00 -5.16 -5.82
CA PHE A 215 8.03 -3.73 -5.52
C PHE A 215 8.74 -2.93 -6.62
N VAL A 216 9.92 -3.38 -7.07
CA VAL A 216 10.66 -2.68 -8.12
C VAL A 216 9.84 -2.62 -9.41
N THR A 217 9.37 -3.74 -9.94
CA THR A 217 8.63 -3.76 -11.20
C THR A 217 7.34 -2.95 -11.11
N ARG A 218 6.60 -3.01 -9.98
CA ARG A 218 5.35 -2.28 -9.82
C ARG A 218 5.55 -0.79 -9.55
N LEU A 219 6.64 -0.38 -8.91
CA LEU A 219 6.99 1.04 -8.79
C LEU A 219 7.38 1.66 -10.14
N LEU A 220 8.02 0.89 -11.03
CA LEU A 220 8.29 1.35 -12.40
C LEU A 220 7.00 1.51 -13.25
N HIS A 221 5.87 0.99 -12.77
CA HIS A 221 4.53 1.17 -13.33
C HIS A 221 3.58 1.89 -12.36
N ALA A 222 4.12 2.61 -11.38
CA ALA A 222 3.29 3.33 -10.42
C ALA A 222 2.42 4.40 -11.10
N SER A 223 1.23 4.56 -10.56
CA SER A 223 0.24 5.50 -11.05
C SER A 223 -0.16 6.50 -9.96
N ILE A 224 -0.60 7.68 -10.36
CA ILE A 224 -1.28 8.64 -9.49
C ILE A 224 -2.73 8.80 -9.91
N ILE A 225 -3.61 9.03 -8.94
CA ILE A 225 -5.04 9.29 -9.22
C ILE A 225 -5.23 10.78 -9.49
N ARG A 226 -5.88 11.11 -10.60
CA ARG A 226 -6.23 12.50 -10.94
C ARG A 226 -7.16 13.11 -9.89
N SER A 227 -6.88 14.34 -9.52
CA SER A 227 -7.60 15.11 -8.49
C SER A 227 -7.48 14.51 -7.08
N GLY A 228 -6.53 13.61 -6.89
CA GLY A 228 -6.16 13.05 -5.60
C GLY A 228 -6.64 11.62 -5.36
N SER A 229 -5.94 10.93 -4.45
CA SER A 229 -6.14 9.50 -4.17
C SER A 229 -7.54 9.17 -3.64
N HIS A 230 -8.20 10.13 -2.97
CA HIS A 230 -9.57 9.95 -2.47
C HIS A 230 -10.59 9.64 -3.58
N GLN A 231 -10.31 10.02 -4.86
CA GLN A 231 -11.21 9.71 -5.98
C GLN A 231 -11.42 8.21 -6.17
N LEU A 232 -10.44 7.37 -5.82
CA LEU A 232 -10.61 5.91 -5.84
C LEU A 232 -11.68 5.46 -4.82
N ALA A 233 -11.60 5.94 -3.58
CA ALA A 233 -12.59 5.63 -2.55
C ALA A 233 -13.99 6.18 -2.91
N ALA A 234 -14.04 7.42 -3.40
CA ALA A 234 -15.28 8.06 -3.80
C ALA A 234 -15.96 7.30 -4.95
N SER A 235 -15.20 6.79 -5.92
CA SER A 235 -15.71 6.01 -7.04
C SER A 235 -16.26 4.66 -6.61
N MET A 236 -15.54 3.94 -5.74
CA MET A 236 -16.05 2.69 -5.13
C MET A 236 -17.33 2.95 -4.32
N SER A 237 -17.39 4.05 -3.55
CA SER A 237 -18.58 4.44 -2.80
C SER A 237 -19.76 4.72 -3.70
N ARG A 238 -19.58 5.41 -4.84
CA ARG A 238 -20.64 5.66 -5.84
C ARG A 238 -21.15 4.37 -6.43
N PHE A 239 -20.24 3.46 -6.83
CA PHE A 239 -20.62 2.15 -7.36
C PHE A 239 -21.40 1.33 -6.32
N ALA A 240 -20.91 1.25 -5.07
CA ALA A 240 -21.57 0.52 -4.00
C ALA A 240 -22.99 1.04 -3.72
N ASN A 241 -23.16 2.37 -3.65
CA ASN A 241 -24.47 3.01 -3.49
C ASN A 241 -25.41 2.71 -4.67
N GLN A 242 -24.90 2.79 -5.92
CA GLN A 242 -25.69 2.45 -7.10
C GLN A 242 -26.09 0.97 -7.12
N SER A 243 -25.28 0.10 -6.52
CA SER A 243 -25.54 -1.33 -6.35
C SER A 243 -26.47 -1.65 -5.16
N GLY A 244 -26.96 -0.63 -4.44
CA GLY A 244 -27.93 -0.79 -3.34
C GLY A 244 -27.31 -0.95 -1.96
N ALA A 245 -25.98 -0.76 -1.78
CA ALA A 245 -25.37 -0.76 -0.46
C ALA A 245 -25.78 0.48 0.34
N SER A 246 -25.91 0.32 1.66
CA SER A 246 -25.99 1.43 2.61
C SER A 246 -24.61 1.72 3.17
N LEU A 247 -24.16 2.98 3.11
CA LEU A 247 -22.85 3.42 3.62
C LEU A 247 -23.08 4.43 4.76
N GLU A 248 -22.91 4.00 6.00
CA GLU A 248 -23.03 4.85 7.18
C GLU A 248 -21.66 5.28 7.70
N ARG A 249 -21.52 6.57 7.91
CA ARG A 249 -20.32 7.24 8.39
C ARG A 249 -20.56 7.79 9.79
N ALA A 250 -19.49 8.12 10.52
CA ALA A 250 -19.55 8.46 11.94
C ALA A 250 -20.27 7.36 12.77
N ALA A 251 -20.13 6.11 12.35
CA ALA A 251 -20.77 4.91 12.91
C ALA A 251 -19.70 3.94 13.41
N GLU A 252 -19.11 4.27 14.56
CA GLU A 252 -18.06 3.44 15.17
C GLU A 252 -18.64 2.15 15.74
N VAL A 253 -18.12 1.01 15.28
CA VAL A 253 -18.43 -0.30 15.85
C VAL A 253 -17.54 -0.55 17.06
N THR A 254 -18.17 -0.82 18.21
CA THR A 254 -17.49 -1.09 19.48
C THR A 254 -17.53 -2.57 19.88
N LYS A 255 -18.42 -3.36 19.27
CA LYS A 255 -18.52 -4.80 19.55
C LYS A 255 -19.12 -5.56 18.37
N ILE A 256 -18.62 -6.77 18.15
CA ILE A 256 -19.26 -7.80 17.33
C ILE A 256 -20.14 -8.64 18.26
N LEU A 257 -21.43 -8.73 17.95
CA LEU A 257 -22.39 -9.49 18.74
C LEU A 257 -22.27 -10.97 18.41
N ILE A 258 -22.09 -11.77 19.45
CA ILE A 258 -21.90 -13.23 19.33
C ILE A 258 -23.06 -13.96 19.99
N ASP A 259 -23.57 -14.98 19.31
CA ASP A 259 -24.54 -15.96 19.84
C ASP A 259 -23.91 -17.34 19.75
N GLY A 260 -23.54 -17.92 20.90
CA GLY A 260 -22.72 -19.12 20.97
C GLY A 260 -21.33 -18.87 20.34
N THR A 261 -21.09 -19.46 19.18
CA THR A 261 -19.84 -19.30 18.39
C THR A 261 -20.03 -18.50 17.11
N LYS A 262 -21.18 -17.86 16.91
CA LYS A 262 -21.59 -17.19 15.68
C LYS A 262 -21.65 -15.70 15.84
N ALA A 263 -21.07 -14.96 14.89
CA ALA A 263 -21.32 -13.54 14.75
C ALA A 263 -22.74 -13.31 14.19
N VAL A 264 -23.51 -12.42 14.85
CA VAL A 264 -24.93 -12.19 14.52
C VAL A 264 -25.27 -10.70 14.35
N GLY A 265 -24.31 -9.80 14.48
CA GLY A 265 -24.51 -8.36 14.35
C GLY A 265 -23.37 -7.58 14.97
N VAL A 266 -23.59 -6.29 15.13
CA VAL A 266 -22.64 -5.35 15.74
C VAL A 266 -23.33 -4.40 16.71
N ARG A 267 -22.57 -3.80 17.64
CA ARG A 267 -22.98 -2.68 18.48
C ARG A 267 -22.17 -1.46 18.14
N LEU A 268 -22.85 -0.34 17.95
CA LEU A 268 -22.24 0.96 17.72
C LEU A 268 -21.84 1.63 19.04
N ALA A 269 -21.01 2.68 18.94
CA ALA A 269 -20.65 3.54 20.09
C ALA A 269 -21.86 4.26 20.69
N THR A 270 -22.91 4.48 19.92
CA THR A 270 -24.22 5.00 20.38
C THR A 270 -25.00 4.03 21.26
N GLY A 271 -24.61 2.74 21.28
CA GLY A 271 -25.32 1.67 21.99
C GLY A 271 -26.31 0.92 21.10
N GLU A 272 -26.58 1.36 19.89
CA GLU A 272 -27.46 0.68 18.93
C GLU A 272 -26.87 -0.66 18.50
N GLU A 273 -27.74 -1.66 18.34
CA GLU A 273 -27.38 -3.00 17.84
C GLU A 273 -28.02 -3.25 16.49
N ILE A 274 -27.20 -3.66 15.53
CA ILE A 274 -27.65 -3.97 14.16
C ILE A 274 -27.36 -5.44 13.88
N ARG A 275 -28.38 -6.17 13.40
CA ARG A 275 -28.29 -7.59 13.10
C ARG A 275 -27.91 -7.85 11.64
N ALA A 276 -27.10 -8.89 11.43
CA ALA A 276 -26.75 -9.37 10.10
C ALA A 276 -26.47 -10.87 10.09
N LYS A 277 -26.58 -11.47 8.90
CA LYS A 277 -26.26 -12.91 8.69
C LYS A 277 -24.75 -13.15 8.64
N LYS A 278 -23.99 -12.20 8.12
CA LYS A 278 -22.53 -12.24 7.97
C LYS A 278 -21.91 -10.90 8.37
N ILE A 279 -20.72 -10.98 8.96
CA ILE A 279 -19.92 -9.80 9.33
C ILE A 279 -18.57 -9.90 8.63
N VAL A 280 -18.19 -8.85 7.91
CA VAL A 280 -16.86 -8.67 7.32
C VAL A 280 -16.17 -7.56 8.07
N THR A 281 -15.00 -7.82 8.65
CA THR A 281 -14.22 -6.77 9.32
C THR A 281 -12.94 -6.46 8.54
N THR A 282 -12.60 -5.18 8.46
CA THR A 282 -11.34 -4.72 7.89
C THR A 282 -10.37 -4.16 8.95
N THR A 283 -10.73 -4.34 10.23
CA THR A 283 -9.86 -3.98 11.35
C THR A 283 -8.70 -4.96 11.50
N ASP A 284 -7.62 -4.53 12.15
CA ASP A 284 -6.47 -5.40 12.44
C ASP A 284 -6.86 -6.58 13.36
N PRO A 285 -6.02 -7.64 13.42
CA PRO A 285 -6.35 -8.84 14.19
C PRO A 285 -6.55 -8.57 15.68
N LYS A 286 -5.73 -7.71 16.30
CA LYS A 286 -5.86 -7.40 17.73
C LYS A 286 -7.15 -6.66 18.00
N LYS A 287 -7.49 -5.66 17.19
CA LYS A 287 -8.77 -4.96 17.28
C LYS A 287 -9.94 -5.89 17.03
N THR A 288 -9.86 -6.75 16.02
CA THR A 288 -10.93 -7.69 15.68
C THR A 288 -11.18 -8.69 16.82
N PHE A 289 -10.17 -9.47 17.19
CA PHE A 289 -10.36 -10.64 18.06
C PHE A 289 -10.27 -10.33 19.55
N LEU A 290 -9.36 -9.42 19.95
CA LEU A 290 -9.19 -9.11 21.38
C LEU A 290 -10.23 -8.08 21.88
N ASP A 291 -10.56 -7.07 21.05
CA ASP A 291 -11.45 -5.99 21.44
C ASP A 291 -12.90 -6.21 21.00
N LEU A 292 -13.15 -6.32 19.66
CA LEU A 292 -14.50 -6.34 19.13
C LEU A 292 -15.23 -7.66 19.42
N VAL A 293 -14.54 -8.79 19.35
CA VAL A 293 -15.08 -10.11 19.70
C VAL A 293 -14.93 -10.37 21.19
N GLY A 294 -13.73 -10.24 21.71
CA GLY A 294 -13.37 -10.52 23.09
C GLY A 294 -12.66 -11.85 23.29
N VAL A 295 -11.70 -11.86 24.21
CA VAL A 295 -10.79 -12.99 24.49
C VAL A 295 -11.53 -14.27 24.87
N ASP A 296 -12.60 -14.17 25.66
CA ASP A 296 -13.37 -15.34 26.13
C ASP A 296 -14.00 -16.11 24.97
N VAL A 297 -14.61 -15.40 24.02
CA VAL A 297 -15.20 -16.02 22.82
C VAL A 297 -14.11 -16.63 21.94
N CYS A 298 -13.00 -15.92 21.74
CA CYS A 298 -11.89 -16.43 20.95
C CYS A 298 -11.32 -17.74 21.52
N ASN A 299 -11.14 -17.83 22.85
CA ASN A 299 -10.69 -19.04 23.52
C ASN A 299 -11.71 -20.20 23.44
N GLN A 300 -13.00 -19.87 23.36
CA GLN A 300 -14.06 -20.88 23.23
C GLN A 300 -14.03 -21.53 21.84
N VAL A 301 -13.73 -20.78 20.77
CA VAL A 301 -13.80 -21.28 19.39
C VAL A 301 -12.47 -21.86 18.90
N SER A 302 -11.34 -21.36 19.40
CA SER A 302 -10.00 -21.85 19.03
C SER A 302 -9.01 -21.64 20.18
N SER A 303 -8.32 -22.70 20.56
CA SER A 303 -7.27 -22.65 21.62
C SER A 303 -6.03 -21.87 21.23
N THR A 304 -5.84 -21.55 19.96
CA THR A 304 -4.65 -20.87 19.40
C THR A 304 -4.91 -19.44 18.99
N LEU A 305 -6.15 -19.07 18.69
CA LEU A 305 -6.50 -17.76 18.08
C LEU A 305 -6.01 -16.56 18.89
N VAL A 306 -6.16 -16.61 20.23
CA VAL A 306 -5.71 -15.50 21.11
C VAL A 306 -4.19 -15.36 21.06
N ASN A 307 -3.46 -16.48 21.20
CA ASN A 307 -2.00 -16.45 21.18
C ASN A 307 -1.45 -15.99 19.82
N GLN A 308 -2.01 -16.48 18.70
CA GLN A 308 -1.64 -16.06 17.36
C GLN A 308 -1.93 -14.57 17.15
N THR A 309 -3.06 -14.06 17.67
CA THR A 309 -3.42 -12.64 17.59
C THR A 309 -2.49 -11.78 18.43
N GLN A 310 -2.10 -12.22 19.63
CA GLN A 310 -1.17 -11.49 20.49
C GLN A 310 0.23 -11.43 19.88
N ALA A 311 0.66 -12.49 19.18
CA ALA A 311 1.93 -12.58 18.47
C ALA A 311 2.01 -11.68 17.22
N TRP A 312 0.89 -11.05 16.79
CA TRP A 312 0.89 -10.13 15.65
C TRP A 312 1.85 -8.96 15.88
N GLU A 313 2.78 -8.77 14.96
CA GLU A 313 3.83 -7.75 15.01
C GLU A 313 3.54 -6.59 14.08
N TRP A 314 3.93 -5.39 14.53
CA TRP A 314 3.90 -4.17 13.75
C TRP A 314 5.30 -3.86 13.24
N GLU A 315 5.39 -3.05 12.17
CA GLU A 315 6.68 -2.59 11.68
C GLU A 315 7.45 -1.83 12.76
N SER A 316 8.78 -2.02 12.78
CA SER A 316 9.69 -1.26 13.64
C SER A 316 9.86 0.19 13.17
N THR A 317 9.65 0.44 11.88
CA THR A 317 9.75 1.74 11.23
C THR A 317 8.43 2.12 10.56
N SER A 318 8.26 3.40 10.24
CA SER A 318 7.12 3.95 9.54
C SER A 318 7.59 4.89 8.44
N LEU A 319 6.67 5.67 7.87
CA LEU A 319 6.98 6.74 6.94
C LEU A 319 6.72 8.11 7.57
N CYS A 320 7.53 9.08 7.19
CA CYS A 320 7.21 10.48 7.39
C CYS A 320 7.12 11.19 6.05
N ASN A 321 6.02 11.89 5.84
CA ASN A 321 5.78 12.67 4.63
C ASN A 321 5.79 14.15 4.98
N VAL A 322 6.52 14.96 4.22
CA VAL A 322 6.42 16.41 4.28
C VAL A 322 5.82 16.90 2.98
N HIS A 323 4.64 17.48 3.07
CA HIS A 323 3.93 18.07 1.95
C HIS A 323 4.20 19.57 1.90
N TYR A 324 4.48 20.09 0.72
CA TYR A 324 4.72 21.51 0.49
C TYR A 324 3.81 22.05 -0.61
N ALA A 325 3.22 23.21 -0.37
CA ALA A 325 2.76 24.11 -1.42
C ALA A 325 3.87 25.16 -1.61
N LEU A 326 4.48 25.17 -2.79
CA LEU A 326 5.61 26.03 -3.14
C LEU A 326 5.18 27.06 -4.19
N SER A 327 5.80 28.24 -4.19
CA SER A 327 5.56 29.26 -5.24
C SER A 327 6.07 28.83 -6.62
N GLU A 328 6.96 27.84 -6.67
CA GLU A 328 7.52 27.29 -7.90
C GLU A 328 7.88 25.80 -7.70
N ARG A 329 7.95 25.05 -8.81
CA ARG A 329 8.34 23.64 -8.79
C ARG A 329 9.84 23.47 -8.53
N PRO A 330 10.30 22.35 -7.95
CA PRO A 330 11.72 22.01 -7.92
C PRO A 330 12.29 21.90 -9.34
N GLU A 331 13.46 22.53 -9.57
CA GLU A 331 14.24 22.40 -10.80
C GLU A 331 15.59 21.75 -10.49
N TYR A 332 15.74 20.51 -10.93
CA TYR A 332 16.91 19.70 -10.59
C TYR A 332 18.11 20.05 -11.45
N HIS A 333 19.28 20.31 -10.83
CA HIS A 333 20.50 20.60 -11.57
C HIS A 333 20.97 19.42 -12.44
N ALA A 334 20.62 18.18 -12.06
CA ALA A 334 20.87 16.96 -12.82
C ALA A 334 20.20 16.93 -14.21
N LYS A 335 19.25 17.82 -14.47
CA LYS A 335 18.65 18.05 -15.79
C LYS A 335 19.70 18.39 -16.87
N ALA A 336 20.82 18.99 -16.49
CA ALA A 336 21.93 19.25 -17.41
C ALA A 336 22.59 17.94 -17.91
N PHE A 337 22.59 16.91 -17.09
CA PHE A 337 23.08 15.58 -17.45
C PHE A 337 21.99 14.75 -18.12
N ASP A 338 20.78 14.72 -17.56
CA ASP A 338 19.62 13.99 -18.08
C ASP A 338 18.36 14.86 -18.04
N PRO A 339 17.85 15.34 -19.20
CA PRO A 339 16.64 16.16 -19.26
C PRO A 339 15.41 15.51 -18.67
N ASP A 340 15.35 14.17 -18.60
CA ASP A 340 14.22 13.43 -18.05
C ASP A 340 14.24 13.38 -16.51
N ALA A 341 15.31 13.82 -15.85
CA ALA A 341 15.40 13.89 -14.39
C ALA A 341 14.27 14.75 -13.77
N ASP A 342 13.88 15.86 -14.42
CA ASP A 342 12.75 16.72 -14.01
C ASP A 342 11.36 16.07 -14.27
N ARG A 343 11.30 15.02 -15.08
CA ARG A 343 10.05 14.39 -15.53
C ARG A 343 9.69 13.14 -14.77
N ALA A 344 10.57 12.64 -13.92
CA ALA A 344 10.33 11.44 -13.16
C ALA A 344 9.21 11.64 -12.13
N LEU A 345 8.39 10.60 -11.93
CA LEU A 345 7.37 10.61 -10.88
C LEU A 345 8.02 10.60 -9.49
N ILE A 346 9.15 9.91 -9.35
CA ILE A 346 9.88 9.69 -8.11
C ILE A 346 11.31 10.21 -8.28
N GLN A 347 11.73 11.17 -7.46
CA GLN A 347 13.12 11.62 -7.36
C GLN A 347 13.75 11.04 -6.09
N ILE A 348 14.70 10.14 -6.23
CA ILE A 348 15.43 9.51 -5.13
C ILE A 348 16.67 10.36 -4.83
N MET A 349 16.81 10.79 -3.60
CA MET A 349 17.87 11.67 -3.12
C MET A 349 18.56 11.10 -1.89
N GLY A 350 19.88 11.25 -1.80
CA GLY A 350 20.68 10.73 -0.68
C GLY A 350 20.90 9.23 -0.73
N VAL A 351 20.75 8.60 -1.91
CA VAL A 351 21.01 7.18 -2.15
C VAL A 351 21.97 7.06 -3.33
N GLU A 352 23.20 6.69 -3.05
CA GLU A 352 24.24 6.43 -4.06
C GLU A 352 24.87 5.02 -3.90
N SER A 353 24.44 4.28 -2.85
CA SER A 353 24.94 2.94 -2.53
C SER A 353 23.88 2.12 -1.76
N VAL A 354 24.14 0.81 -1.63
CA VAL A 354 23.39 -0.09 -0.73
C VAL A 354 23.51 0.37 0.73
N ASP A 355 24.71 0.83 1.12
CA ASP A 355 24.99 1.29 2.49
C ASP A 355 24.13 2.50 2.88
N ASP A 356 23.83 3.42 1.96
CA ASP A 356 22.97 4.56 2.25
C ASP A 356 21.55 4.10 2.63
N VAL A 357 21.02 3.10 1.95
CA VAL A 357 19.69 2.55 2.23
C VAL A 357 19.65 1.78 3.54
N THR A 358 20.62 0.89 3.76
CA THR A 358 20.67 0.08 4.98
C THR A 358 20.94 0.93 6.23
N ALA A 359 21.83 1.93 6.14
CA ALA A 359 22.08 2.88 7.22
C ALA A 359 20.84 3.73 7.55
N GLN A 360 20.07 4.15 6.55
CA GLN A 360 18.80 4.85 6.76
C GLN A 360 17.81 4.00 7.57
N ILE A 361 17.62 2.74 7.17
CA ILE A 361 16.68 1.82 7.83
C ILE A 361 17.17 1.48 9.25
N ALA A 362 18.47 1.20 9.42
CA ALA A 362 19.07 0.95 10.73
C ALA A 362 18.90 2.16 11.66
N GLY A 363 19.18 3.36 11.17
CA GLY A 363 18.95 4.60 11.92
C GLY A 363 17.50 4.76 12.37
N ALA A 364 16.54 4.47 11.48
CA ALA A 364 15.13 4.55 11.83
C ALA A 364 14.70 3.50 12.87
N LYS A 365 15.26 2.29 12.84
CA LYS A 365 15.08 1.26 13.88
C LYS A 365 15.63 1.72 15.24
N GLU A 366 16.67 2.55 15.23
CA GLU A 366 17.30 3.14 16.44
C GLU A 366 16.66 4.46 16.88
N GLY A 367 15.58 4.89 16.25
CA GLY A 367 14.87 6.12 16.60
C GLY A 367 15.40 7.40 15.96
N ARG A 368 16.20 7.30 14.89
CA ARG A 368 16.73 8.46 14.14
C ARG A 368 16.17 8.46 12.71
N PHE A 369 15.94 9.63 12.15
CA PHE A 369 15.64 9.74 10.72
C PHE A 369 16.90 10.12 9.93
N GLY A 370 17.02 9.51 8.75
CA GLY A 370 18.19 9.67 7.89
C GLY A 370 18.04 10.77 6.84
N PRO A 371 19.10 10.95 6.04
CA PRO A 371 19.13 11.99 5.01
C PRO A 371 18.44 11.59 3.70
N SER A 372 18.23 10.30 3.45
CA SER A 372 17.71 9.79 2.19
C SER A 372 16.19 9.88 2.12
N GLY A 373 15.66 10.06 0.95
CA GLY A 373 14.21 10.08 0.75
C GLY A 373 13.82 10.27 -0.72
N THR A 374 12.53 10.35 -0.90
CA THR A 374 11.88 10.42 -2.20
C THR A 374 11.11 11.73 -2.35
N GLY A 375 11.49 12.54 -3.33
CA GLY A 375 10.75 13.71 -3.76
C GLY A 375 9.71 13.34 -4.82
N MET A 376 8.58 14.03 -4.81
CA MET A 376 7.54 13.92 -5.84
C MET A 376 6.91 15.30 -6.05
N THR A 377 6.83 15.77 -7.30
CA THR A 377 6.12 17.01 -7.66
C THR A 377 4.81 16.63 -8.35
N LEU A 378 3.75 16.48 -7.57
CA LEU A 378 2.49 15.93 -8.06
C LEU A 378 1.78 16.81 -9.08
N THR A 379 1.96 18.13 -8.99
CA THR A 379 1.40 19.10 -9.96
C THR A 379 1.98 18.99 -11.36
N ASP A 380 3.16 18.39 -11.52
CA ASP A 380 3.73 18.13 -12.84
C ASP A 380 2.91 17.13 -13.66
N PHE A 381 2.18 16.26 -12.97
CA PHE A 381 1.32 15.23 -13.56
C PHE A 381 -0.16 15.59 -13.46
N ASP A 382 -0.58 16.22 -12.36
CA ASP A 382 -1.96 16.61 -12.11
C ASP A 382 -2.05 18.08 -11.64
N PRO A 383 -2.10 19.04 -12.57
CA PRO A 383 -2.19 20.46 -12.24
C PRO A 383 -3.40 20.84 -11.38
N MET A 384 -4.43 19.98 -11.33
CA MET A 384 -5.60 20.19 -10.47
C MET A 384 -5.31 20.10 -8.97
N GLN A 385 -4.09 19.74 -8.59
CA GLN A 385 -3.68 19.72 -7.17
C GLN A 385 -3.26 21.09 -6.64
N ALA A 386 -3.07 22.09 -7.52
CA ALA A 386 -2.82 23.48 -7.12
C ALA A 386 -3.93 24.42 -7.62
N PRO A 387 -4.17 25.56 -6.96
CA PRO A 387 -5.17 26.56 -7.37
C PRO A 387 -4.60 27.41 -8.53
N VAL A 388 -4.69 26.89 -9.74
CA VAL A 388 -4.08 27.47 -10.97
C VAL A 388 -4.48 28.93 -11.20
N ASP A 389 -5.68 29.31 -10.77
CA ASP A 389 -6.21 30.66 -10.96
C ASP A 389 -5.70 31.67 -9.91
N VAL A 390 -5.15 31.20 -8.79
CA VAL A 390 -4.75 32.04 -7.65
C VAL A 390 -3.23 32.21 -7.57
N GLU A 391 -2.48 31.11 -7.81
CA GLU A 391 -1.01 31.06 -7.71
C GLU A 391 -0.42 30.41 -8.99
N PRO A 392 -0.31 31.15 -10.09
CA PRO A 392 0.29 30.61 -11.32
C PRO A 392 1.74 30.17 -11.09
N GLY A 393 2.05 28.92 -11.46
CA GLY A 393 3.39 28.34 -11.26
C GLY A 393 3.59 27.63 -9.93
N ALA A 394 2.65 27.74 -8.99
CA ALA A 394 2.73 27.05 -7.72
C ALA A 394 2.72 25.52 -7.88
N ALA A 395 3.45 24.84 -7.02
CA ALA A 395 3.60 23.40 -7.05
C ALA A 395 3.15 22.75 -5.73
N VAL A 396 2.53 21.56 -5.85
CA VAL A 396 2.36 20.62 -4.74
C VAL A 396 3.47 19.58 -4.84
N ALA A 397 4.37 19.62 -3.87
CA ALA A 397 5.49 18.71 -3.77
C ALA A 397 5.42 17.93 -2.44
N CYS A 398 5.99 16.74 -2.44
CA CYS A 398 6.03 15.87 -1.28
C CYS A 398 7.41 15.24 -1.15
N TRP A 399 7.97 15.28 0.05
CA TRP A 399 9.08 14.44 0.43
C TRP A 399 8.58 13.28 1.27
N GLU A 400 9.07 12.07 1.02
CA GLU A 400 8.77 10.89 1.81
C GLU A 400 10.05 10.17 2.21
N GLY A 401 10.16 9.78 3.46
CA GLY A 401 11.29 9.01 3.97
C GLY A 401 10.89 8.05 5.09
N ILE A 402 11.72 7.03 5.29
CA ILE A 402 11.55 6.10 6.41
C ILE A 402 11.83 6.84 7.71
N ALA A 403 10.99 6.65 8.70
CA ALA A 403 11.04 7.35 9.96
C ALA A 403 10.72 6.42 11.16
N PRO A 404 11.30 6.71 12.34
CA PRO A 404 10.96 6.00 13.56
C PRO A 404 9.59 6.41 14.07
N PHE A 405 8.86 5.50 14.72
CA PHE A 405 7.65 5.87 15.45
C PHE A 405 7.97 6.72 16.68
N GLU A 406 8.96 6.33 17.47
CA GLU A 406 9.53 7.12 18.56
C GLU A 406 10.89 7.68 18.12
N ASN A 407 11.10 8.98 18.30
CA ASN A 407 12.33 9.66 17.93
C ASN A 407 13.19 9.92 19.18
N VAL A 408 14.49 9.63 19.09
CA VAL A 408 15.43 9.84 20.19
C VAL A 408 15.72 11.30 20.50
N ASP A 409 15.53 12.20 19.51
CA ASP A 409 15.79 13.63 19.65
C ASP A 409 14.60 14.41 20.29
N GLY A 410 13.48 13.72 20.53
CA GLY A 410 12.31 14.32 21.19
C GLY A 410 10.96 13.89 20.61
N ASP A 411 9.91 14.54 21.06
CA ASP A 411 8.55 14.30 20.57
C ASP A 411 8.38 14.87 19.16
N TRP A 412 7.67 14.15 18.30
CA TRP A 412 7.41 14.54 16.91
C TRP A 412 6.77 15.91 16.77
N ASP A 413 5.81 16.26 17.64
CA ASP A 413 5.13 17.56 17.59
C ASP A 413 6.10 18.73 17.81
N ALA A 414 7.15 18.51 18.63
CA ALA A 414 8.19 19.49 18.88
C ALA A 414 9.22 19.55 17.73
N LEU A 415 9.43 18.45 17.01
CA LEU A 415 10.43 18.33 15.94
C LEU A 415 9.88 18.72 14.56
N GLU A 416 8.57 18.71 14.38
CA GLU A 416 7.88 18.83 13.08
C GLU A 416 8.38 20.00 12.22
N SER A 417 8.40 21.20 12.77
CA SER A 417 8.80 22.41 12.03
C SER A 417 10.28 22.39 11.64
N GLY A 418 11.15 21.92 12.55
CA GLY A 418 12.59 21.77 12.28
C GLY A 418 12.84 20.70 11.23
N TYR A 419 12.10 19.62 11.28
CA TYR A 419 12.17 18.53 10.31
C TYR A 419 11.77 19.00 8.91
N ALA A 420 10.62 19.66 8.76
CA ALA A 420 10.21 20.21 7.46
C ALA A 420 11.27 21.15 6.87
N LYS A 421 11.84 22.03 7.70
CA LYS A 421 12.92 22.92 7.25
C LYS A 421 14.15 22.15 6.80
N SER A 422 14.61 21.17 7.58
CA SER A 422 15.80 20.37 7.24
C SER A 422 15.62 19.55 5.95
N ILE A 423 14.41 19.07 5.68
CA ILE A 423 14.08 18.38 4.43
C ILE A 423 14.17 19.34 3.24
N LEU A 424 13.64 20.55 3.36
CA LEU A 424 13.72 21.54 2.28
C LEU A 424 15.17 21.96 2.01
N GLU A 425 15.98 22.17 3.05
CA GLU A 425 17.41 22.45 2.93
C GLU A 425 18.17 21.34 2.19
N ARG A 426 17.86 20.08 2.45
CA ARG A 426 18.42 18.93 1.71
C ARG A 426 17.95 18.90 0.27
N TRP A 427 16.67 19.21 0.03
CA TRP A 427 16.13 19.25 -1.33
C TRP A 427 16.81 20.30 -2.19
N THR A 428 17.19 21.45 -1.59
CA THR A 428 17.94 22.50 -2.29
C THR A 428 19.33 22.06 -2.77
N GLU A 429 19.93 21.03 -2.16
CA GLU A 429 21.19 20.46 -2.66
C GLU A 429 21.05 19.90 -4.09
N TYR A 430 19.84 19.44 -4.46
CA TYR A 430 19.53 18.86 -5.76
C TYR A 430 18.72 19.81 -6.67
N ALA A 431 17.92 20.69 -6.08
CA ALA A 431 17.07 21.67 -6.76
C ALA A 431 17.34 23.07 -6.19
N PRO A 432 18.42 23.77 -6.63
CA PRO A 432 18.90 25.02 -6.00
C PRO A 432 17.90 26.17 -6.03
N ASN A 433 16.94 26.18 -6.98
CA ASN A 433 15.90 27.21 -7.02
C ASN A 433 15.02 27.22 -5.76
N LEU A 434 14.93 26.10 -5.04
CA LEU A 434 14.17 26.04 -3.78
C LEU A 434 14.72 26.92 -2.66
N GLU A 435 15.97 27.39 -2.76
CA GLU A 435 16.52 28.39 -1.82
C GLU A 435 15.72 29.70 -1.85
N HIS A 436 15.14 30.03 -3.00
CA HIS A 436 14.38 31.25 -3.24
C HIS A 436 12.87 31.03 -3.31
N ALA A 437 12.43 29.77 -3.38
CA ALA A 437 11.01 29.42 -3.42
C ALA A 437 10.31 29.78 -2.10
N THR A 438 9.14 30.40 -2.21
CA THR A 438 8.30 30.65 -1.03
C THR A 438 7.55 29.37 -0.67
N VAL A 439 7.70 28.93 0.56
CA VAL A 439 6.84 27.89 1.14
C VAL A 439 5.51 28.55 1.54
N ILE A 440 4.52 28.40 0.68
CA ILE A 440 3.16 28.94 0.91
C ILE A 440 2.53 28.20 2.09
N ARG A 441 2.71 26.87 2.12
CA ARG A 441 2.24 26.00 3.19
C ARG A 441 3.08 24.74 3.24
N HIS A 442 3.21 24.16 4.42
CA HIS A 442 3.69 22.78 4.59
C HIS A 442 2.85 22.02 5.62
N TYR A 443 2.91 20.70 5.55
CA TYR A 443 2.29 19.78 6.50
C TYR A 443 3.21 18.56 6.67
N VAL A 444 3.51 18.22 7.91
CA VAL A 444 4.30 17.03 8.25
C VAL A 444 3.35 15.92 8.71
N ASN A 445 3.30 14.85 7.96
CA ASN A 445 2.54 13.66 8.31
C ASN A 445 3.49 12.61 8.88
N HIS A 446 3.87 12.79 10.13
CA HIS A 446 4.78 11.91 10.85
C HIS A 446 4.06 10.65 11.40
N PRO A 447 4.77 9.60 11.84
CA PRO A 447 4.17 8.33 12.25
C PRO A 447 3.08 8.42 13.31
N LYS A 448 3.19 9.36 14.28
CA LYS A 448 2.15 9.57 15.31
C LYS A 448 0.88 10.19 14.72
N HIS A 449 1.01 11.14 13.77
CA HIS A 449 -0.15 11.68 13.04
C HIS A 449 -0.84 10.60 12.21
N ILE A 450 -0.07 9.75 11.51
CA ILE A 450 -0.61 8.62 10.74
C ILE A 450 -1.44 7.71 11.66
N ALA A 451 -0.89 7.30 12.80
CA ALA A 451 -1.58 6.43 13.76
C ALA A 451 -2.80 7.09 14.39
N ALA A 452 -2.74 8.39 14.69
CA ALA A 452 -3.87 9.14 15.26
C ALA A 452 -5.02 9.28 14.25
N LYS A 453 -4.71 9.56 12.99
CA LYS A 453 -5.70 9.74 11.93
C LYS A 453 -6.31 8.43 11.47
N ILE A 454 -5.49 7.39 11.34
CA ILE A 454 -5.93 6.05 10.92
C ILE A 454 -5.50 5.04 11.99
N PRO A 455 -6.29 4.83 13.04
CA PRO A 455 -5.92 3.99 14.19
C PRO A 455 -5.60 2.53 13.83
N GLN A 456 -6.01 2.05 12.66
CA GLN A 456 -5.63 0.74 12.15
C GLN A 456 -4.18 0.71 11.61
N MET A 457 -3.59 1.88 11.37
CA MET A 457 -2.16 2.04 11.11
C MET A 457 -1.40 2.18 12.44
N VAL A 458 -1.51 1.16 13.29
CA VAL A 458 -0.87 1.12 14.61
C VAL A 458 0.62 1.39 14.48
N ARG A 459 1.16 2.31 15.29
CA ARG A 459 2.54 2.79 15.19
C ARG A 459 2.91 3.37 13.81
N GLY A 460 1.93 3.88 13.05
CA GLY A 460 2.15 4.36 11.70
C GLY A 460 2.34 3.25 10.64
N SER A 461 2.03 2.00 10.99
CA SER A 461 2.13 0.83 10.10
C SER A 461 1.22 0.95 8.88
N ILE A 462 1.76 1.42 7.75
CA ILE A 462 0.98 1.59 6.51
C ILE A 462 0.57 0.26 5.87
N LYS A 463 1.23 -0.84 6.24
CA LYS A 463 0.93 -2.21 5.80
C LYS A 463 -0.04 -2.94 6.74
N HIS A 464 -0.42 -2.30 7.86
CA HIS A 464 -1.26 -2.87 8.92
C HIS A 464 -0.70 -4.18 9.51
N GLY A 465 0.59 -4.18 9.76
CA GLY A 465 1.38 -5.29 10.31
C GLY A 465 2.62 -5.59 9.49
N ALA A 466 3.70 -5.95 10.16
CA ALA A 466 4.99 -6.20 9.55
C ALA A 466 4.90 -7.30 8.48
N TYR A 467 5.65 -7.13 7.41
CA TYR A 467 5.86 -8.18 6.42
C TYR A 467 7.04 -9.02 6.88
N LEU A 468 6.71 -10.17 7.45
CA LEU A 468 7.63 -11.16 8.00
C LEU A 468 7.30 -12.53 7.41
N PRO A 469 8.26 -13.45 7.23
CA PRO A 469 7.99 -14.80 6.76
C PRO A 469 6.91 -15.53 7.59
N THR A 470 6.87 -15.25 8.90
CA THR A 470 5.88 -15.80 9.83
C THR A 470 4.51 -15.12 9.75
N GLN A 471 4.37 -14.04 8.97
CA GLN A 471 3.20 -13.15 8.96
C GLN A 471 2.75 -12.77 7.55
N MET A 472 3.15 -13.55 6.54
CA MET A 472 2.78 -13.35 5.14
C MET A 472 2.17 -14.62 4.53
N LEU A 473 1.62 -14.50 3.33
CA LEU A 473 0.95 -15.61 2.62
C LEU A 473 -0.14 -16.27 3.49
N ALA A 474 -0.11 -17.59 3.62
CA ALA A 474 -1.06 -18.36 4.45
C ALA A 474 -0.91 -18.12 5.97
N ASN A 475 0.05 -17.32 6.41
CA ASN A 475 0.20 -16.92 7.81
C ASN A 475 -0.41 -15.53 8.10
N ARG A 476 -1.05 -14.88 7.12
CA ARG A 476 -1.58 -13.52 7.28
C ARG A 476 -3.11 -13.50 7.32
N PRO A 477 -3.76 -13.09 8.44
CA PRO A 477 -3.18 -12.64 9.72
C PRO A 477 -2.66 -13.80 10.58
N ASN A 478 -3.13 -15.01 10.37
CA ASN A 478 -2.70 -16.29 10.93
C ASN A 478 -3.27 -17.43 10.07
N ALA A 479 -2.78 -18.65 10.26
CA ALA A 479 -3.18 -19.81 9.46
C ALA A 479 -4.68 -20.12 9.49
N ASP A 480 -5.35 -19.86 10.62
CA ASP A 480 -6.79 -20.14 10.78
C ASP A 480 -7.69 -19.12 10.05
N CYS A 481 -7.14 -17.95 9.70
CA CYS A 481 -7.88 -16.83 9.10
C CYS A 481 -7.37 -16.45 7.69
N SER A 482 -6.35 -17.10 7.17
CA SER A 482 -5.71 -16.74 5.90
C SER A 482 -6.63 -16.82 4.68
N SER A 483 -7.63 -17.71 4.73
CA SER A 483 -8.67 -17.84 3.70
C SER A 483 -9.84 -16.86 3.88
N HIS A 484 -9.66 -15.77 4.62
CA HIS A 484 -10.68 -14.79 4.99
C HIS A 484 -11.78 -15.28 5.94
N ARG A 485 -12.03 -16.57 6.03
CA ARG A 485 -12.90 -17.16 7.06
C ARG A 485 -12.18 -17.14 8.40
N THR A 486 -12.94 -17.07 9.49
CA THR A 486 -12.39 -17.16 10.85
C THR A 486 -12.96 -18.37 11.60
N PRO A 487 -12.34 -18.80 12.71
CA PRO A 487 -12.94 -19.81 13.58
C PRO A 487 -14.32 -19.42 14.17
N ILE A 488 -14.66 -18.13 14.13
CA ILE A 488 -15.97 -17.62 14.56
C ILE A 488 -16.92 -17.69 13.36
N GLU A 489 -17.94 -18.49 13.46
CA GLU A 489 -18.91 -18.67 12.37
C GLU A 489 -19.53 -17.32 11.97
N ASN A 490 -19.69 -17.07 10.66
CA ASN A 490 -20.22 -15.84 10.07
C ASN A 490 -19.33 -14.59 10.22
N LEU A 491 -18.11 -14.70 10.74
CA LEU A 491 -17.14 -13.61 10.80
C LEU A 491 -16.03 -13.82 9.76
N TYR A 492 -15.78 -12.78 8.95
CA TYR A 492 -14.76 -12.76 7.90
C TYR A 492 -13.82 -11.57 8.10
N VAL A 493 -12.58 -11.72 7.62
CA VAL A 493 -11.54 -10.69 7.66
C VAL A 493 -11.14 -10.26 6.25
N ALA A 494 -11.06 -8.95 6.00
CA ALA A 494 -10.85 -8.38 4.65
C ALA A 494 -9.91 -7.16 4.61
N GLY A 495 -9.30 -6.79 5.72
CA GLY A 495 -8.47 -5.59 5.84
C GLY A 495 -7.08 -5.71 5.20
N ALA A 496 -6.24 -4.74 5.45
CA ALA A 496 -4.83 -4.76 5.04
C ALA A 496 -3.97 -5.73 5.88
N SER A 497 -4.51 -6.24 6.99
CA SER A 497 -3.87 -7.27 7.83
C SER A 497 -4.10 -8.69 7.33
N VAL A 498 -4.79 -8.89 6.21
CA VAL A 498 -4.91 -10.19 5.52
C VAL A 498 -4.07 -10.18 4.25
N TRP A 499 -3.84 -11.35 3.65
CA TRP A 499 -3.20 -11.44 2.35
C TRP A 499 -4.00 -10.66 1.28
N PRO A 500 -3.38 -9.90 0.38
CA PRO A 500 -1.92 -9.72 0.17
C PRO A 500 -1.26 -8.66 1.06
N GLY A 501 -2.01 -7.96 1.88
CA GLY A 501 -1.51 -6.91 2.75
C GLY A 501 -2.05 -5.52 2.40
N GLY A 502 -1.35 -4.49 2.84
CA GLY A 502 -1.68 -3.08 2.63
C GLY A 502 -1.41 -2.55 1.23
N MET A 503 -0.94 -1.28 1.12
CA MET A 503 -0.51 -0.64 -0.14
C MET A 503 -1.63 -0.38 -1.16
N VAL A 504 -2.89 -0.34 -0.73
CA VAL A 504 -4.07 -0.10 -1.61
C VAL A 504 -4.17 -1.12 -2.75
N LEU A 505 -3.83 -2.38 -2.49
CA LEU A 505 -3.89 -3.45 -3.49
C LEU A 505 -5.31 -3.92 -3.77
N LEU A 506 -6.27 -3.68 -2.87
CA LEU A 506 -7.67 -4.13 -2.88
C LEU A 506 -7.85 -5.67 -2.86
N GLY A 507 -6.78 -6.44 -2.90
CA GLY A 507 -6.83 -7.91 -2.93
C GLY A 507 -7.55 -8.50 -1.72
N GLY A 508 -7.34 -7.95 -0.51
CA GLY A 508 -8.04 -8.41 0.70
C GLY A 508 -9.56 -8.27 0.62
N GLY A 509 -10.05 -7.17 0.04
CA GLY A 509 -11.48 -6.95 -0.18
C GLY A 509 -12.05 -7.80 -1.30
N TYR A 510 -11.33 -7.92 -2.42
CA TYR A 510 -11.70 -8.71 -3.59
C TYR A 510 -11.82 -10.22 -3.26
N ASN A 511 -10.78 -10.77 -2.66
CA ASN A 511 -10.74 -12.20 -2.28
C ASN A 511 -11.82 -12.52 -1.24
N CYS A 512 -11.98 -11.68 -0.21
CA CYS A 512 -13.01 -11.84 0.80
C CYS A 512 -14.43 -11.81 0.21
N ALA A 513 -14.68 -10.89 -0.72
CA ALA A 513 -15.98 -10.80 -1.39
C ALA A 513 -16.29 -12.10 -2.15
N GLY A 514 -15.31 -12.69 -2.82
CA GLY A 514 -15.45 -13.97 -3.51
C GLY A 514 -15.82 -15.12 -2.56
N ILE A 515 -15.15 -15.17 -1.41
CA ILE A 515 -15.38 -16.17 -0.36
C ILE A 515 -16.76 -16.01 0.30
N VAL A 516 -17.14 -14.78 0.65
CA VAL A 516 -18.46 -14.49 1.26
C VAL A 516 -19.60 -14.79 0.29
N ALA A 517 -19.44 -14.43 -0.99
CA ALA A 517 -20.43 -14.74 -2.02
C ALA A 517 -20.64 -16.26 -2.18
N GLU A 518 -19.56 -17.03 -2.18
CA GLU A 518 -19.60 -18.50 -2.22
C GLU A 518 -20.35 -19.08 -1.00
N ASP A 519 -19.98 -18.66 0.21
CA ASP A 519 -20.58 -19.14 1.46
C ASP A 519 -22.06 -18.75 1.62
N MET A 520 -22.50 -17.72 0.92
CA MET A 520 -23.90 -17.29 0.90
C MET A 520 -24.68 -17.82 -0.31
N GLY A 521 -24.03 -18.52 -1.24
CA GLY A 521 -24.66 -18.98 -2.48
C GLY A 521 -25.10 -17.84 -3.40
N LEU A 522 -24.38 -16.72 -3.39
CA LEU A 522 -24.63 -15.58 -4.29
C LEU A 522 -24.01 -15.84 -5.65
N ASP A 523 -24.70 -15.47 -6.71
CA ASP A 523 -24.15 -15.51 -8.06
C ASP A 523 -23.06 -14.45 -8.22
N LYS A 524 -21.84 -14.89 -8.53
CA LYS A 524 -20.73 -13.99 -8.84
C LYS A 524 -20.94 -13.35 -10.21
N TRP A 525 -21.18 -12.07 -10.26
CA TRP A 525 -21.39 -11.28 -11.48
C TRP A 525 -20.08 -10.94 -12.19
N TRP A 526 -18.93 -11.10 -11.53
CA TRP A 526 -17.59 -10.87 -12.07
C TRP A 526 -16.92 -12.19 -12.46
N THR A 527 -15.96 -12.10 -13.37
CA THR A 527 -15.19 -13.24 -13.85
C THR A 527 -13.76 -13.13 -13.36
N GLU A 528 -13.21 -14.24 -12.87
CA GLU A 528 -11.79 -14.28 -12.52
C GLU A 528 -10.94 -13.94 -13.75
N PRO A 529 -9.97 -12.99 -13.65
CA PRO A 529 -9.08 -12.65 -14.75
C PRO A 529 -8.29 -13.85 -15.28
N GLU A 530 -8.03 -13.86 -16.60
CA GLU A 530 -7.32 -14.95 -17.27
C GLU A 530 -5.94 -15.22 -16.66
N TYR A 531 -5.18 -14.16 -16.30
CA TYR A 531 -3.86 -14.31 -15.70
C TYR A 531 -3.88 -15.05 -14.35
N ILE A 532 -4.95 -14.96 -13.56
CA ILE A 532 -5.13 -15.72 -12.32
C ILE A 532 -5.44 -17.19 -12.66
N THR A 533 -6.33 -17.41 -13.61
CA THR A 533 -6.68 -18.77 -14.07
C THR A 533 -5.46 -19.50 -14.61
N GLU A 534 -4.61 -18.82 -15.40
CA GLU A 534 -3.37 -19.40 -15.92
C GLU A 534 -2.34 -19.69 -14.83
N ALA A 535 -2.17 -18.77 -13.87
CA ALA A 535 -1.31 -19.01 -12.71
C ALA A 535 -1.78 -20.22 -11.88
N ARG A 536 -3.10 -20.37 -11.71
CA ARG A 536 -3.71 -21.53 -11.03
C ARG A 536 -3.41 -22.84 -11.76
N LYS A 537 -3.53 -22.88 -13.08
CA LYS A 537 -3.17 -24.06 -13.89
C LYS A 537 -1.71 -24.45 -13.74
N LYS A 538 -0.82 -23.46 -13.57
CA LYS A 538 0.62 -23.67 -13.33
C LYS A 538 0.93 -24.04 -11.87
N GLY A 539 -0.05 -24.01 -10.95
CA GLY A 539 0.15 -24.25 -9.53
C GLY A 539 0.83 -23.08 -8.77
N LEU A 540 0.84 -21.89 -9.35
CA LEU A 540 1.47 -20.71 -8.76
C LEU A 540 0.56 -19.98 -7.76
N VAL A 541 -0.74 -20.22 -7.81
CA VAL A 541 -1.75 -19.66 -6.88
C VAL A 541 -2.81 -20.72 -6.53
N GLY A 542 -3.58 -20.43 -5.50
CA GLY A 542 -4.66 -21.27 -5.00
C GLY A 542 -5.91 -21.34 -5.88
#